data_fb411c37ebab30169e5371fb0a561fb6
#
_entry.id   fb411c37ebab30169e5371fb0a561fb6
#
_cell.length_a   1.000
_cell.length_b   1.000
_cell.length_c   1.000
_cell.angle_alpha   90.00
_cell.angle_beta   90.00
_cell.angle_gamma   90.00
#
_symmetry.space_group_name_H-M   'P 1'
#
loop_
_entity.id
_entity.type
_entity.pdbx_description
1 polymer ?
#
loop_
_entity_poly.entity_id
_entity_poly.type
_entity_poly.pdbx_seq_one_letter_code
_entity_poly.pdbx_strand_id
1 'polypeptide(L)'
;MRVEFVRGLRRLWRHPLFRRLVAVRIATQASDGTLQIGMAAYVLFSPQQQPDAASIALVLAITLLPFSIIGPFVSLTLDRWNRRQVAVVTDVIRVGIALLLGVLVLNPELREHWTMWLFYAGVLVAMSLNRYLLAGLSAALQHTVDEDEYLIASSVMPTIGPAGVLVGAAVAFGIRFGTGAVLESYQADALVFTTAAAGFALTVVLALRIPRRALGPDLDSAEAQTTPTREVLQGLVHAVGHLRERRPAGIGLVTIGVQRVLYGMTQVATILLFRNWFHRVEEVDAAMADIGMWAGATGAGFIASAALVPPLARRVGVRRSIVVVLVAAGVLQVLPGSIFTLWTLVAAGFGLGICSQSLKICVDTLVQAHVDDDFKGRVFTLYDMIFNACFVLAACLTALLLPADGHTLIGFVALGVLLALTGVAFWLRTHKMGSPTFDRGTAFEEASSGASRAG
;
A
#
# COMPACT_ATOMS: atom_id res chain seq x y z
N MET A 1 4.22 6.48 28.56
CA MET A 1 4.08 6.25 27.10
C MET A 1 2.65 5.97 26.63
N ARG A 2 1.95 4.89 27.05
CA ARG A 2 0.54 4.66 26.63
C ARG A 2 -0.43 5.77 27.08
N VAL A 3 -0.30 6.27 28.31
CA VAL A 3 -1.17 7.32 28.86
C VAL A 3 -0.92 8.67 28.18
N GLU A 4 0.30 8.98 27.82
CA GLU A 4 0.67 10.21 27.10
C GLU A 4 0.19 10.19 25.65
N PHE A 5 0.31 9.05 24.97
CA PHE A 5 -0.23 8.88 23.61
C PHE A 5 -1.75 9.06 23.57
N VAL A 6 -2.48 8.44 24.51
CA VAL A 6 -3.94 8.59 24.60
C VAL A 6 -4.34 10.04 24.93
N ARG A 7 -3.59 10.71 25.81
CA ARG A 7 -3.80 12.14 26.09
C ARG A 7 -3.53 13.03 24.87
N GLY A 8 -2.45 12.74 24.13
CA GLY A 8 -2.12 13.43 22.87
C GLY A 8 -3.23 13.24 21.83
N LEU A 9 -3.69 12.00 21.63
CA LEU A 9 -4.80 11.72 20.73
C LEU A 9 -6.08 12.49 21.11
N ARG A 10 -6.39 12.55 22.41
CA ARG A 10 -7.54 13.33 22.90
C ARG A 10 -7.37 14.84 22.69
N ARG A 11 -6.16 15.37 22.70
CA ARG A 11 -5.87 16.78 22.37
C ARG A 11 -6.10 17.05 20.88
N LEU A 12 -5.57 16.20 19.99
CA LEU A 12 -5.77 16.32 18.54
C LEU A 12 -7.24 16.42 18.14
N TRP A 13 -8.12 15.65 18.81
CA TRP A 13 -9.56 15.71 18.53
C TRP A 13 -10.24 17.00 19.00
N ARG A 14 -9.58 17.89 19.75
CA ARG A 14 -10.08 19.22 20.09
C ARG A 14 -9.98 20.19 18.92
N HIS A 15 -9.01 19.99 18.00
CA HIS A 15 -8.83 20.84 16.83
C HIS A 15 -9.90 20.57 15.76
N PRO A 16 -10.80 21.53 15.48
CA PRO A 16 -11.89 21.32 14.52
C PRO A 16 -11.36 21.11 13.08
N LEU A 17 -10.25 21.76 12.71
CA LEU A 17 -9.61 21.58 11.41
C LEU A 17 -9.02 20.18 11.25
N PHE A 18 -8.36 19.65 12.27
CA PHE A 18 -7.85 18.29 12.27
C PHE A 18 -8.96 17.25 12.06
N ARG A 19 -10.07 17.38 12.81
CA ARG A 19 -11.25 16.50 12.65
C ARG A 19 -11.81 16.53 11.23
N ARG A 20 -11.90 17.73 10.61
CA ARG A 20 -12.38 17.88 9.23
C ARG A 20 -11.40 17.25 8.23
N LEU A 21 -10.08 17.43 8.43
CA LEU A 21 -9.04 16.83 7.59
C LEU A 21 -9.10 15.29 7.66
N VAL A 22 -9.24 14.74 8.88
CA VAL A 22 -9.39 13.28 9.09
C VAL A 22 -10.66 12.77 8.42
N ALA A 23 -11.79 13.49 8.56
CA ALA A 23 -13.04 13.09 7.91
C ALA A 23 -12.92 13.05 6.37
N VAL A 24 -12.31 14.07 5.77
CA VAL A 24 -12.00 14.10 4.33
C VAL A 24 -11.12 12.90 3.96
N ARG A 25 -10.06 12.61 4.73
CA ARG A 25 -9.14 11.52 4.45
C ARG A 25 -9.80 10.14 4.53
N ILE A 26 -10.63 9.90 5.56
CA ILE A 26 -11.36 8.63 5.71
C ILE A 26 -12.35 8.47 4.56
N ALA A 27 -13.14 9.50 4.27
CA ALA A 27 -14.18 9.43 3.24
C ALA A 27 -13.57 9.19 1.84
N THR A 28 -12.51 9.93 1.45
CA THR A 28 -11.86 9.72 0.16
C THR A 28 -11.20 8.34 0.07
N GLN A 29 -10.54 7.88 1.14
CA GLN A 29 -9.90 6.56 1.14
C GLN A 29 -10.92 5.41 1.16
N ALA A 30 -12.08 5.59 1.78
CA ALA A 30 -13.17 4.62 1.70
C ALA A 30 -13.73 4.57 0.27
N SER A 31 -13.93 5.73 -0.37
CA SER A 31 -14.36 5.77 -1.78
C SER A 31 -13.34 5.13 -2.72
N ASP A 32 -12.04 5.32 -2.45
CA ASP A 32 -10.96 4.64 -3.18
C ASP A 32 -10.99 3.13 -3.00
N GLY A 33 -11.14 2.65 -1.78
CA GLY A 33 -11.27 1.22 -1.49
C GLY A 33 -12.46 0.62 -2.23
N THR A 34 -13.59 1.32 -2.24
CA THR A 34 -14.78 0.90 -2.99
C THR A 34 -14.50 0.84 -4.50
N LEU A 35 -13.86 1.87 -5.07
CA LEU A 35 -13.49 1.95 -6.48
C LEU A 35 -12.51 0.83 -6.87
N GLN A 36 -11.48 0.58 -6.06
CA GLN A 36 -10.47 -0.45 -6.31
C GLN A 36 -11.06 -1.86 -6.28
N ILE A 37 -11.94 -2.15 -5.33
CA ILE A 37 -12.64 -3.45 -5.29
C ILE A 37 -13.60 -3.58 -6.47
N GLY A 38 -14.33 -2.52 -6.85
CA GLY A 38 -15.17 -2.52 -8.06
C GLY A 38 -14.37 -2.80 -9.33
N MET A 39 -13.20 -2.18 -9.48
CA MET A 39 -12.28 -2.45 -10.59
C MET A 39 -11.79 -3.90 -10.57
N ALA A 40 -11.32 -4.38 -9.42
CA ALA A 40 -10.83 -5.75 -9.28
C ALA A 40 -11.97 -6.76 -9.57
N ALA A 41 -13.17 -6.52 -9.06
CA ALA A 41 -14.34 -7.35 -9.33
C ALA A 41 -14.65 -7.39 -10.83
N TYR A 42 -14.73 -6.25 -11.48
CA TYR A 42 -15.05 -6.17 -12.91
C TYR A 42 -13.99 -6.80 -13.81
N VAL A 43 -12.69 -6.56 -13.53
CA VAL A 43 -11.60 -7.06 -14.39
C VAL A 43 -11.26 -8.51 -14.10
N LEU A 44 -11.19 -8.90 -12.82
CA LEU A 44 -10.72 -10.23 -12.43
C LEU A 44 -11.83 -11.26 -12.28
N PHE A 45 -13.07 -10.81 -12.06
CA PHE A 45 -14.20 -11.68 -11.75
C PHE A 45 -15.36 -11.56 -12.72
N SER A 46 -15.15 -10.97 -13.91
CA SER A 46 -16.18 -11.01 -14.95
C SER A 46 -16.41 -12.47 -15.41
N PRO A 47 -17.67 -12.96 -15.45
CA PRO A 47 -17.95 -14.33 -15.86
C PRO A 47 -17.51 -14.67 -17.29
N GLN A 48 -17.25 -13.65 -18.11
CA GLN A 48 -16.91 -13.80 -19.53
C GLN A 48 -15.41 -13.85 -19.81
N GLN A 49 -14.56 -13.60 -18.82
CA GLN A 49 -13.11 -13.63 -18.99
C GLN A 49 -12.46 -14.40 -17.83
N GLN A 50 -11.68 -15.42 -18.16
CA GLN A 50 -10.71 -15.95 -17.17
C GLN A 50 -9.60 -14.94 -17.00
N PRO A 51 -9.39 -14.39 -15.79
CA PRO A 51 -8.27 -13.52 -15.57
C PRO A 51 -6.97 -14.32 -15.76
N ASP A 52 -6.13 -13.82 -16.63
CA ASP A 52 -4.75 -14.27 -16.73
C ASP A 52 -3.85 -13.40 -15.85
N ALA A 53 -2.62 -13.81 -15.66
CA ALA A 53 -1.67 -13.05 -14.87
C ALA A 53 -1.34 -11.67 -15.50
N ALA A 54 -1.53 -11.51 -16.82
CA ALA A 54 -1.33 -10.23 -17.50
C ALA A 54 -2.43 -9.22 -17.12
N SER A 55 -3.68 -9.68 -17.02
CA SER A 55 -4.80 -8.85 -16.53
C SER A 55 -4.58 -8.39 -15.09
N ILE A 56 -4.10 -9.29 -14.22
CA ILE A 56 -3.75 -8.94 -12.83
C ILE A 56 -2.58 -7.94 -12.82
N ALA A 57 -1.55 -8.16 -13.65
CA ALA A 57 -0.43 -7.24 -13.78
C ALA A 57 -0.87 -5.85 -14.23
N LEU A 58 -1.81 -5.76 -15.18
CA LEU A 58 -2.36 -4.51 -15.67
C LEU A 58 -3.14 -3.78 -14.56
N VAL A 59 -3.99 -4.48 -13.80
CA VAL A 59 -4.72 -3.91 -12.65
C VAL A 59 -3.76 -3.36 -11.62
N LEU A 60 -2.73 -4.12 -11.26
CA LEU A 60 -1.71 -3.68 -10.29
C LEU A 60 -0.88 -2.52 -10.83
N ALA A 61 -0.53 -2.54 -12.12
CA ALA A 61 0.18 -1.43 -12.76
C ALA A 61 -0.64 -0.14 -12.69
N ILE A 62 -1.90 -0.18 -13.08
CA ILE A 62 -2.80 0.98 -13.06
C ILE A 62 -2.98 1.51 -11.62
N THR A 63 -3.04 0.62 -10.63
CA THR A 63 -3.25 1.00 -9.23
C THR A 63 -1.98 1.55 -8.58
N LEU A 64 -0.80 0.97 -8.87
CA LEU A 64 0.43 1.22 -8.12
C LEU A 64 1.45 2.11 -8.85
N LEU A 65 1.51 2.08 -10.21
CA LEU A 65 2.47 2.92 -10.95
C LEU A 65 2.26 4.43 -10.73
N PRO A 66 1.04 4.97 -10.58
CA PRO A 66 0.89 6.39 -10.27
C PRO A 66 1.63 6.82 -9.01
N PHE A 67 1.73 5.94 -8.00
CA PHE A 67 2.49 6.21 -6.78
C PHE A 67 3.99 6.33 -7.04
N SER A 68 4.52 5.55 -7.98
CA SER A 68 5.93 5.56 -8.35
C SER A 68 6.30 6.69 -9.31
N ILE A 69 5.42 6.99 -10.28
CA ILE A 69 5.71 7.96 -11.35
C ILE A 69 5.34 9.37 -10.92
N ILE A 70 4.12 9.58 -10.40
CA ILE A 70 3.60 10.91 -10.08
C ILE A 70 4.10 11.39 -8.72
N GLY A 71 4.28 10.48 -7.76
CA GLY A 71 4.67 10.79 -6.38
C GLY A 71 5.78 11.83 -6.25
N PRO A 72 6.95 11.66 -6.91
CA PRO A 72 8.06 12.61 -6.82
C PRO A 72 7.76 14.02 -7.35
N PHE A 73 6.82 14.13 -8.31
CA PHE A 73 6.52 15.39 -8.98
C PHE A 73 5.35 16.17 -8.37
N VAL A 74 4.66 15.58 -7.40
CA VAL A 74 3.49 16.22 -6.76
C VAL A 74 3.87 17.54 -6.09
N SER A 75 5.05 17.62 -5.45
CA SER A 75 5.52 18.82 -4.78
C SER A 75 5.62 20.03 -5.71
N LEU A 76 5.95 19.83 -7.00
CA LEU A 76 6.12 20.90 -7.98
C LEU A 76 4.89 21.79 -8.15
N THR A 77 3.71 21.22 -7.96
CA THR A 77 2.44 21.91 -8.14
C THR A 77 1.70 22.18 -6.84
N LEU A 78 1.92 21.32 -5.84
CA LEU A 78 1.19 21.36 -4.56
C LEU A 78 1.53 22.61 -3.73
N ASP A 79 2.74 23.14 -3.85
CA ASP A 79 3.17 24.34 -3.12
C ASP A 79 2.56 25.63 -3.69
N ARG A 80 1.97 25.57 -4.90
CA ARG A 80 1.33 26.69 -5.56
C ARG A 80 -0.20 26.69 -5.45
N TRP A 81 -0.79 25.53 -5.19
CA TRP A 81 -2.23 25.34 -5.21
C TRP A 81 -2.79 25.25 -3.80
N ASN A 82 -3.92 25.92 -3.59
CA ASN A 82 -4.64 25.82 -2.34
C ASN A 82 -5.06 24.37 -2.09
N ARG A 83 -4.56 23.76 -1.03
CA ARG A 83 -4.74 22.32 -0.72
C ARG A 83 -6.20 21.92 -0.55
N ARG A 84 -7.07 22.85 -0.10
CA ARG A 84 -8.52 22.61 -0.10
C ARG A 84 -9.07 22.52 -1.50
N GLN A 85 -8.67 23.41 -2.41
CA GLN A 85 -9.11 23.37 -3.83
C GLN A 85 -8.62 22.09 -4.50
N VAL A 86 -7.39 21.66 -4.22
CA VAL A 86 -6.89 20.36 -4.67
C VAL A 86 -7.85 19.25 -4.24
N ALA A 87 -8.22 19.19 -2.97
CA ALA A 87 -9.14 18.15 -2.47
C ALA A 87 -10.52 18.19 -3.16
N VAL A 88 -11.06 19.38 -3.38
CA VAL A 88 -12.37 19.55 -4.05
C VAL A 88 -12.28 19.15 -5.51
N VAL A 89 -11.30 19.68 -6.27
CA VAL A 89 -11.20 19.47 -7.72
C VAL A 89 -10.89 18.02 -8.05
N THR A 90 -9.95 17.41 -7.32
CA THR A 90 -9.60 16.00 -7.55
C THR A 90 -10.78 15.09 -7.32
N ASP A 91 -11.54 15.27 -6.24
CA ASP A 91 -12.69 14.40 -5.96
C ASP A 91 -13.90 14.71 -6.84
N VAL A 92 -14.10 15.95 -7.31
CA VAL A 92 -15.12 16.24 -8.36
C VAL A 92 -14.80 15.49 -9.66
N ILE A 93 -13.54 15.49 -10.11
CA ILE A 93 -13.14 14.74 -11.30
C ILE A 93 -13.36 13.23 -11.07
N ARG A 94 -13.04 12.73 -9.88
CA ARG A 94 -13.21 11.31 -9.51
C ARG A 94 -14.69 10.90 -9.42
N VAL A 95 -15.59 11.79 -9.00
CA VAL A 95 -17.04 11.57 -9.13
C VAL A 95 -17.40 11.30 -10.58
N GLY A 96 -16.97 12.18 -11.50
CA GLY A 96 -17.24 12.03 -12.94
C GLY A 96 -16.68 10.73 -13.52
N ILE A 97 -15.45 10.37 -13.12
CA ILE A 97 -14.81 9.11 -13.54
C ILE A 97 -15.59 7.91 -13.00
N ALA A 98 -15.93 7.88 -11.72
CA ALA A 98 -16.63 6.74 -11.12
C ALA A 98 -18.04 6.55 -11.75
N LEU A 99 -18.75 7.64 -12.05
CA LEU A 99 -20.02 7.55 -12.79
C LEU A 99 -19.81 7.04 -14.21
N LEU A 100 -18.78 7.50 -14.92
CA LEU A 100 -18.43 7.00 -16.27
C LEU A 100 -18.14 5.49 -16.22
N LEU A 101 -17.34 5.03 -15.25
CA LEU A 101 -17.04 3.61 -15.09
C LEU A 101 -18.31 2.80 -14.79
N GLY A 102 -19.21 3.31 -13.95
CA GLY A 102 -20.51 2.68 -13.69
C GLY A 102 -21.36 2.54 -14.96
N VAL A 103 -21.41 3.57 -15.80
CA VAL A 103 -22.13 3.53 -17.10
C VAL A 103 -21.49 2.54 -18.07
N LEU A 104 -20.17 2.50 -18.16
CA LEU A 104 -19.45 1.55 -19.01
C LEU A 104 -19.74 0.09 -18.60
N VAL A 105 -19.82 -0.17 -17.30
CA VAL A 105 -20.09 -1.50 -16.76
C VAL A 105 -21.54 -1.92 -16.98
N LEU A 106 -22.49 -0.98 -16.90
CA LEU A 106 -23.93 -1.24 -17.14
C LEU A 106 -24.25 -1.64 -18.57
N ASN A 107 -23.41 -1.27 -19.53
CA ASN A 107 -23.66 -1.53 -20.96
C ASN A 107 -22.74 -2.64 -21.47
N PRO A 108 -23.17 -3.92 -21.41
CA PRO A 108 -22.36 -5.04 -21.90
C PRO A 108 -22.00 -4.95 -23.40
N GLU A 109 -22.84 -4.29 -24.19
CA GLU A 109 -22.61 -4.05 -25.61
C GLU A 109 -21.44 -3.10 -25.89
N LEU A 110 -21.11 -2.24 -24.94
CA LEU A 110 -19.95 -1.35 -25.02
C LEU A 110 -18.61 -2.05 -24.65
N ARG A 111 -18.60 -3.37 -24.50
CA ARG A 111 -17.37 -4.15 -24.18
C ARG A 111 -16.43 -4.35 -25.36
N GLU A 112 -16.44 -3.47 -26.34
CA GLU A 112 -15.45 -3.45 -27.40
C GLU A 112 -14.07 -3.06 -26.85
N HIS A 113 -13.01 -3.44 -27.53
CA HIS A 113 -11.61 -3.23 -27.08
C HIS A 113 -11.32 -1.77 -26.67
N TRP A 114 -11.89 -0.79 -27.33
CA TRP A 114 -11.64 0.63 -27.03
C TRP A 114 -12.29 1.08 -25.70
N THR A 115 -13.44 0.53 -25.32
CA THR A 115 -14.11 0.87 -24.05
C THR A 115 -13.38 0.31 -22.85
N MET A 116 -12.73 -0.85 -22.96
CA MET A 116 -11.83 -1.36 -21.94
C MET A 116 -10.62 -0.46 -21.72
N TRP A 117 -10.04 0.09 -22.81
CA TRP A 117 -8.97 1.08 -22.67
C TRP A 117 -9.45 2.37 -22.00
N LEU A 118 -10.66 2.82 -22.29
CA LEU A 118 -11.27 3.96 -21.61
C LEU A 118 -11.50 3.67 -20.12
N PHE A 119 -11.95 2.45 -19.77
CA PHE A 119 -12.09 2.00 -18.40
C PHE A 119 -10.75 2.05 -17.66
N TYR A 120 -9.71 1.44 -18.22
CA TYR A 120 -8.37 1.45 -17.61
C TYR A 120 -7.78 2.85 -17.50
N ALA A 121 -7.96 3.69 -18.50
CA ALA A 121 -7.52 5.08 -18.48
C ALA A 121 -8.25 5.88 -17.38
N GLY A 122 -9.56 5.68 -17.23
CA GLY A 122 -10.34 6.31 -16.15
C GLY A 122 -9.82 5.92 -14.77
N VAL A 123 -9.59 4.63 -14.53
CA VAL A 123 -9.03 4.14 -13.26
C VAL A 123 -7.63 4.71 -13.04
N LEU A 124 -6.75 4.70 -14.05
CA LEU A 124 -5.40 5.26 -13.95
C LEU A 124 -5.43 6.73 -13.54
N VAL A 125 -6.32 7.53 -14.15
CA VAL A 125 -6.48 8.95 -13.79
C VAL A 125 -7.01 9.09 -12.36
N ALA A 126 -8.01 8.29 -11.97
CA ALA A 126 -8.55 8.32 -10.61
C ALA A 126 -7.48 8.00 -9.56
N MET A 127 -6.63 6.98 -9.79
CA MET A 127 -5.52 6.61 -8.89
C MET A 127 -4.41 7.68 -8.86
N SER A 128 -4.14 8.31 -10.01
CA SER A 128 -3.20 9.43 -10.12
C SER A 128 -3.66 10.63 -9.28
N LEU A 129 -4.94 10.99 -9.39
CA LEU A 129 -5.56 12.04 -8.60
C LEU A 129 -5.58 11.71 -7.10
N ASN A 130 -5.80 10.43 -6.74
CA ASN A 130 -5.69 9.98 -5.36
C ASN A 130 -4.30 10.26 -4.78
N ARG A 131 -3.24 9.90 -5.53
CA ARG A 131 -1.87 10.16 -5.06
C ARG A 131 -1.62 11.64 -4.83
N TYR A 132 -2.08 12.49 -5.76
CA TYR A 132 -1.98 13.93 -5.64
C TYR A 132 -2.72 14.48 -4.42
N LEU A 133 -3.96 14.03 -4.22
CA LEU A 133 -4.78 14.39 -3.06
C LEU A 133 -4.13 14.00 -1.74
N LEU A 134 -3.64 12.76 -1.62
CA LEU A 134 -3.02 12.26 -0.38
C LEU A 134 -1.78 13.05 0.01
N ALA A 135 -0.96 13.43 -0.96
CA ALA A 135 0.18 14.31 -0.72
C ALA A 135 -0.27 15.69 -0.21
N GLY A 136 -1.33 16.25 -0.82
CA GLY A 136 -1.93 17.52 -0.38
C GLY A 136 -2.47 17.47 1.05
N LEU A 137 -3.20 16.41 1.41
CA LEU A 137 -3.71 16.23 2.76
C LEU A 137 -2.59 16.00 3.79
N SER A 138 -1.51 15.32 3.41
CA SER A 138 -0.35 15.14 4.28
C SER A 138 0.40 16.45 4.52
N ALA A 139 0.58 17.26 3.47
CA ALA A 139 1.19 18.58 3.59
C ALA A 139 0.29 19.58 4.36
N ALA A 140 -1.04 19.41 4.32
CA ALA A 140 -1.98 20.25 5.06
C ALA A 140 -1.95 20.01 6.59
N LEU A 141 -1.43 18.88 7.04
CA LEU A 141 -1.47 18.47 8.45
C LEU A 141 -0.83 19.49 9.38
N GLN A 142 0.29 20.09 8.98
CA GLN A 142 1.01 21.10 9.77
C GLN A 142 0.19 22.37 10.07
N HIS A 143 -0.84 22.67 9.27
CA HIS A 143 -1.73 23.83 9.49
C HIS A 143 -2.98 23.50 10.32
N THR A 144 -3.09 22.25 10.81
CA THR A 144 -4.31 21.77 11.49
C THR A 144 -4.12 21.47 12.96
N VAL A 145 -2.86 21.44 13.44
CA VAL A 145 -2.44 21.11 14.80
C VAL A 145 -1.32 22.03 15.25
N ASP A 146 -1.09 22.14 16.57
CA ASP A 146 0.02 22.90 17.12
C ASP A 146 1.36 22.17 16.90
N GLU A 147 2.50 22.89 16.94
CA GLU A 147 3.84 22.34 16.64
C GLU A 147 4.22 21.17 17.55
N ASP A 148 3.88 21.24 18.84
CA ASP A 148 4.13 20.17 19.82
C ASP A 148 3.26 18.93 19.62
N GLU A 149 2.13 19.05 18.93
CA GLU A 149 1.20 17.95 18.61
C GLU A 149 1.47 17.31 17.24
N TYR A 150 2.26 17.98 16.38
CA TYR A 150 2.52 17.54 15.00
C TYR A 150 3.10 16.13 14.92
N LEU A 151 4.01 15.76 15.84
CA LEU A 151 4.61 14.43 15.86
C LEU A 151 3.55 13.33 16.07
N ILE A 152 2.58 13.55 16.95
CA ILE A 152 1.50 12.60 17.20
C ILE A 152 0.54 12.56 16.00
N ALA A 153 0.18 13.72 15.45
CA ALA A 153 -0.68 13.83 14.30
C ALA A 153 -0.08 13.13 13.07
N SER A 154 1.21 13.30 12.80
CA SER A 154 1.94 12.67 11.70
C SER A 154 2.08 11.15 11.87
N SER A 155 2.05 10.62 13.08
CA SER A 155 2.03 9.18 13.34
C SER A 155 0.63 8.54 13.12
N VAL A 156 -0.43 9.30 13.37
CA VAL A 156 -1.82 8.84 13.24
C VAL A 156 -2.31 8.89 11.79
N MET A 157 -1.98 9.95 11.05
CA MET A 157 -2.47 10.15 9.68
C MET A 157 -2.18 9.01 8.70
N PRO A 158 -0.99 8.37 8.69
CA PRO A 158 -0.72 7.22 7.80
C PRO A 158 -1.57 5.98 8.11
N THR A 159 -2.04 5.81 9.36
CA THR A 159 -2.85 4.64 9.75
C THR A 159 -4.32 4.81 9.37
N ILE A 160 -4.80 6.04 9.28
CA ILE A 160 -6.19 6.36 8.93
C ILE A 160 -6.49 6.00 7.47
N GLY A 161 -5.54 6.21 6.55
CA GLY A 161 -5.71 5.90 5.14
C GLY A 161 -6.10 4.43 4.88
N PRO A 162 -5.26 3.47 5.25
CA PRO A 162 -5.57 2.04 5.11
C PRO A 162 -6.87 1.62 5.81
N ALA A 163 -7.20 2.20 6.97
CA ALA A 163 -8.47 1.94 7.63
C ALA A 163 -9.66 2.40 6.77
N GLY A 164 -9.55 3.56 6.12
CA GLY A 164 -10.55 4.03 5.17
C GLY A 164 -10.72 3.07 3.99
N VAL A 165 -9.61 2.63 3.38
CA VAL A 165 -9.65 1.65 2.27
C VAL A 165 -10.36 0.35 2.68
N LEU A 166 -10.09 -0.15 3.89
CA LEU A 166 -10.77 -1.35 4.41
C LEU A 166 -12.28 -1.14 4.57
N VAL A 167 -12.71 0.03 5.04
CA VAL A 167 -14.13 0.38 5.11
C VAL A 167 -14.75 0.37 3.71
N GLY A 168 -14.09 0.99 2.73
CA GLY A 168 -14.55 0.99 1.34
C GLY A 168 -14.62 -0.40 0.73
N ALA A 169 -13.62 -1.24 0.99
CA ALA A 169 -13.63 -2.64 0.57
C ALA A 169 -14.82 -3.39 1.19
N ALA A 170 -15.08 -3.21 2.49
CA ALA A 170 -16.22 -3.84 3.16
C ALA A 170 -17.56 -3.37 2.56
N VAL A 171 -17.68 -2.08 2.20
CA VAL A 171 -18.86 -1.54 1.51
C VAL A 171 -19.05 -2.20 0.15
N ALA A 172 -17.99 -2.31 -0.67
CA ALA A 172 -18.04 -2.94 -1.98
C ALA A 172 -18.44 -4.42 -1.90
N PHE A 173 -17.82 -5.18 -0.99
CA PHE A 173 -18.20 -6.58 -0.74
C PHE A 173 -19.63 -6.69 -0.21
N GLY A 174 -20.03 -5.81 0.72
CA GLY A 174 -21.41 -5.78 1.24
C GLY A 174 -22.45 -5.54 0.15
N ILE A 175 -22.18 -4.63 -0.80
CA ILE A 175 -23.05 -4.43 -1.98
C ILE A 175 -23.09 -5.70 -2.82
N ARG A 176 -21.93 -6.24 -3.19
CA ARG A 176 -21.84 -7.39 -4.09
C ARG A 176 -22.57 -8.61 -3.54
N PHE A 177 -22.27 -9.00 -2.28
CA PHE A 177 -22.92 -10.15 -1.66
C PHE A 177 -24.37 -9.88 -1.23
N GLY A 178 -24.69 -8.65 -0.83
CA GLY A 178 -26.05 -8.29 -0.41
C GLY A 178 -27.03 -8.17 -1.56
N THR A 179 -26.57 -7.88 -2.78
CA THR A 179 -27.42 -7.72 -3.96
C THR A 179 -27.38 -8.90 -4.92
N GLY A 180 -26.47 -9.86 -4.73
CA GLY A 180 -26.25 -10.98 -5.66
C GLY A 180 -27.45 -11.90 -5.86
N ALA A 181 -28.43 -11.89 -4.96
CA ALA A 181 -29.69 -12.62 -5.13
C ALA A 181 -30.72 -11.90 -6.03
N VAL A 182 -30.52 -10.59 -6.30
CA VAL A 182 -31.51 -9.73 -6.96
C VAL A 182 -30.96 -9.09 -8.23
N LEU A 183 -29.66 -8.79 -8.25
CA LEU A 183 -29.00 -8.08 -9.35
C LEU A 183 -28.06 -9.00 -10.12
N GLU A 184 -28.00 -8.81 -11.42
CA GLU A 184 -26.95 -9.41 -12.25
C GLU A 184 -25.58 -8.86 -11.86
N SER A 185 -24.52 -9.65 -12.06
CA SER A 185 -23.14 -9.29 -11.65
C SER A 185 -22.71 -7.91 -12.13
N TYR A 186 -23.01 -7.54 -13.38
CA TYR A 186 -22.65 -6.23 -13.93
C TYR A 186 -23.44 -5.07 -13.30
N GLN A 187 -24.68 -5.33 -12.86
CA GLN A 187 -25.50 -4.34 -12.16
C GLN A 187 -24.94 -4.09 -10.74
N ALA A 188 -24.54 -5.15 -10.06
CA ALA A 188 -23.90 -5.05 -8.75
C ALA A 188 -22.56 -4.29 -8.85
N ASP A 189 -21.76 -4.58 -9.87
CA ASP A 189 -20.51 -3.84 -10.12
C ASP A 189 -20.76 -2.35 -10.41
N ALA A 190 -21.76 -2.03 -11.23
CA ALA A 190 -22.15 -0.64 -11.49
C ALA A 190 -22.64 0.08 -10.22
N LEU A 191 -23.34 -0.63 -9.34
CA LEU A 191 -23.74 -0.09 -8.02
C LEU A 191 -22.54 0.20 -7.12
N VAL A 192 -21.47 -0.61 -7.19
CA VAL A 192 -20.21 -0.34 -6.48
C VAL A 192 -19.58 0.95 -6.99
N PHE A 193 -19.50 1.16 -8.32
CA PHE A 193 -18.94 2.39 -8.89
C PHE A 193 -19.78 3.64 -8.56
N THR A 194 -21.10 3.54 -8.61
CA THR A 194 -21.99 4.66 -8.23
C THR A 194 -21.90 4.97 -6.74
N THR A 195 -21.70 3.96 -5.89
CA THR A 195 -21.46 4.15 -4.45
C THR A 195 -20.11 4.84 -4.21
N ALA A 196 -19.06 4.47 -4.96
CA ALA A 196 -17.79 5.18 -4.90
C ALA A 196 -17.95 6.65 -5.32
N ALA A 197 -18.71 6.93 -6.38
CA ALA A 197 -19.02 8.30 -6.80
C ALA A 197 -19.76 9.10 -5.71
N ALA A 198 -20.74 8.51 -5.06
CA ALA A 198 -21.44 9.13 -3.93
C ALA A 198 -20.50 9.42 -2.75
N GLY A 199 -19.57 8.50 -2.47
CA GLY A 199 -18.53 8.67 -1.47
C GLY A 199 -17.57 9.83 -1.81
N PHE A 200 -17.10 9.94 -3.06
CA PHE A 200 -16.30 11.09 -3.50
C PHE A 200 -17.11 12.41 -3.43
N ALA A 201 -18.38 12.40 -3.81
CA ALA A 201 -19.24 13.57 -3.65
C ALA A 201 -19.40 13.99 -2.17
N LEU A 202 -19.52 13.02 -1.26
CA LEU A 202 -19.49 13.31 0.19
C LEU A 202 -18.15 13.95 0.59
N THR A 203 -17.03 13.47 0.06
CA THR A 203 -15.71 14.05 0.33
C THR A 203 -15.62 15.50 -0.14
N VAL A 204 -16.16 15.81 -1.32
CA VAL A 204 -16.26 17.19 -1.82
C VAL A 204 -17.03 18.07 -0.83
N VAL A 205 -18.20 17.62 -0.35
CA VAL A 205 -19.00 18.36 0.64
C VAL A 205 -18.22 18.56 1.95
N LEU A 206 -17.51 17.54 2.42
CA LEU A 206 -16.68 17.65 3.63
C LEU A 206 -15.51 18.63 3.43
N ALA A 207 -14.84 18.60 2.29
CA ALA A 207 -13.76 19.50 1.95
C ALA A 207 -14.24 20.95 1.81
N LEU A 208 -15.44 21.17 1.27
CA LEU A 208 -16.05 22.50 1.18
C LEU A 208 -16.37 23.13 2.55
N ARG A 209 -16.54 22.32 3.60
CA ARG A 209 -16.71 22.82 4.99
C ARG A 209 -15.41 23.33 5.63
N ILE A 210 -14.26 23.11 4.99
CA ILE A 210 -12.98 23.65 5.44
C ILE A 210 -12.81 25.06 4.88
N PRO A 211 -12.39 26.08 5.67
CA PRO A 211 -12.16 27.42 5.17
C PRO A 211 -11.09 27.45 4.06
N ARG A 212 -11.24 28.33 3.07
CA ARG A 212 -10.43 28.32 1.84
C ARG A 212 -8.92 28.37 2.08
N ARG A 213 -8.44 29.12 3.06
CA ARG A 213 -7.01 29.33 3.35
C ARG A 213 -6.49 28.50 4.53
N ALA A 214 -7.34 27.70 5.19
CA ALA A 214 -6.98 27.01 6.42
C ALA A 214 -5.98 25.85 6.27
N LEU A 215 -5.77 25.36 5.06
CA LEU A 215 -4.88 24.23 4.78
C LEU A 215 -3.54 24.63 4.12
N GLY A 216 -3.33 25.95 3.92
CA GLY A 216 -2.16 26.47 3.20
C GLY A 216 -2.17 26.15 1.69
N PRO A 217 -1.06 26.45 0.99
CA PRO A 217 0.11 27.18 1.48
C PRO A 217 -0.20 28.65 1.78
N ASP A 218 0.60 29.27 2.64
CA ASP A 218 0.58 30.71 2.85
C ASP A 218 1.25 31.39 1.66
N LEU A 219 0.42 31.79 0.70
CA LEU A 219 0.86 32.39 -0.58
C LEU A 219 1.57 33.76 -0.43
N ASP A 220 1.49 34.34 0.77
CA ASP A 220 2.12 35.62 1.10
C ASP A 220 3.61 35.45 1.49
N SER A 221 4.10 34.24 1.73
CA SER A 221 5.54 33.96 1.86
C SER A 221 6.13 33.88 0.45
N ALA A 222 6.76 34.97 0.02
CA ALA A 222 7.23 35.26 -1.32
C ALA A 222 8.34 34.34 -1.89
N GLU A 223 8.55 33.17 -1.35
CA GLU A 223 9.53 32.17 -1.78
C GLU A 223 8.90 30.81 -2.09
N ALA A 224 7.84 30.78 -2.87
CA ALA A 224 7.50 29.58 -3.62
C ALA A 224 8.58 29.35 -4.68
N GLN A 225 9.76 28.93 -4.24
CA GLN A 225 10.86 28.53 -5.11
C GLN A 225 10.38 27.40 -5.99
N THR A 226 10.30 27.69 -7.28
CA THR A 226 9.97 26.70 -8.30
C THR A 226 11.13 25.71 -8.35
N THR A 227 11.01 24.61 -7.61
CA THR A 227 11.97 23.52 -7.75
C THR A 227 11.82 22.96 -9.18
N PRO A 228 12.80 23.13 -10.06
CA PRO A 228 12.70 22.61 -11.41
C PRO A 228 12.62 21.06 -11.37
N THR A 229 11.91 20.46 -12.32
CA THR A 229 11.82 18.99 -12.45
C THR A 229 13.20 18.31 -12.43
N ARG A 230 14.21 18.98 -12.99
CA ARG A 230 15.59 18.55 -12.98
C ARG A 230 16.17 18.40 -11.56
N GLU A 231 15.83 19.29 -10.66
CA GLU A 231 16.28 19.24 -9.26
C GLU A 231 15.63 18.09 -8.50
N VAL A 232 14.37 17.76 -8.79
CA VAL A 232 13.71 16.59 -8.21
C VAL A 232 14.43 15.32 -8.64
N LEU A 233 14.71 15.16 -9.94
CA LEU A 233 15.45 14.00 -10.45
C LEU A 233 16.89 13.94 -9.91
N GLN A 234 17.59 15.06 -9.87
CA GLN A 234 18.92 15.15 -9.26
C GLN A 234 18.86 14.79 -7.77
N GLY A 235 17.83 15.26 -7.05
CA GLY A 235 17.60 14.92 -5.65
C GLY A 235 17.42 13.41 -5.42
N LEU A 236 16.73 12.70 -6.31
CA LEU A 236 16.62 11.23 -6.27
C LEU A 236 17.95 10.55 -6.55
N VAL A 237 18.74 11.05 -7.53
CA VAL A 237 20.09 10.52 -7.80
C VAL A 237 21.00 10.71 -6.60
N HIS A 238 20.98 11.88 -5.96
CA HIS A 238 21.73 12.13 -4.74
C HIS A 238 21.28 11.24 -3.58
N ALA A 239 19.97 10.94 -3.47
CA ALA A 239 19.44 9.99 -2.47
C ALA A 239 20.00 8.57 -2.69
N VAL A 240 20.15 8.12 -3.95
CA VAL A 240 20.82 6.84 -4.27
C VAL A 240 22.30 6.87 -3.87
N GLY A 241 23.02 7.97 -4.13
CA GLY A 241 24.40 8.17 -3.69
C GLY A 241 24.51 8.06 -2.16
N HIS A 242 23.66 8.80 -1.45
CA HIS A 242 23.59 8.79 0.01
C HIS A 242 23.33 7.39 0.60
N LEU A 243 22.41 6.62 0.00
CA LEU A 243 22.11 5.24 0.41
C LEU A 243 23.31 4.28 0.22
N ARG A 244 24.20 4.52 -0.75
CA ARG A 244 25.43 3.73 -0.93
C ARG A 244 26.41 3.95 0.21
N GLU A 245 26.45 5.17 0.76
CA GLU A 245 27.28 5.51 1.93
C GLU A 245 26.64 4.97 3.22
N ARG A 246 25.32 5.07 3.35
CA ARG A 246 24.54 4.58 4.50
C ARG A 246 24.14 3.11 4.33
N ARG A 247 25.17 2.23 4.32
CA ARG A 247 25.02 0.78 4.00
C ARG A 247 23.88 0.06 4.69
N PRO A 248 23.57 0.23 6.02
CA PRO A 248 22.45 -0.48 6.64
C PRO A 248 21.10 -0.18 5.97
N ALA A 249 20.82 1.09 5.70
CA ALA A 249 19.59 1.52 5.02
C ALA A 249 19.56 1.03 3.56
N GLY A 250 20.67 1.19 2.82
CA GLY A 250 20.76 0.75 1.41
C GLY A 250 20.57 -0.75 1.23
N ILE A 251 21.23 -1.59 2.07
CA ILE A 251 21.07 -3.04 2.04
C ILE A 251 19.62 -3.42 2.44
N GLY A 252 19.06 -2.74 3.43
CA GLY A 252 17.67 -2.92 3.84
C GLY A 252 16.69 -2.67 2.69
N LEU A 253 16.86 -1.56 1.95
CA LEU A 253 16.02 -1.22 0.79
C LEU A 253 16.11 -2.26 -0.33
N VAL A 254 17.31 -2.72 -0.66
CA VAL A 254 17.49 -3.79 -1.66
C VAL A 254 16.81 -5.07 -1.21
N THR A 255 16.97 -5.44 0.06
CA THR A 255 16.37 -6.65 0.63
C THR A 255 14.85 -6.62 0.59
N ILE A 256 14.24 -5.51 0.96
CA ILE A 256 12.78 -5.40 0.88
C ILE A 256 12.28 -5.35 -0.57
N GLY A 257 13.04 -4.77 -1.50
CA GLY A 257 12.72 -4.80 -2.93
C GLY A 257 12.66 -6.23 -3.45
N VAL A 258 13.68 -7.06 -3.19
CA VAL A 258 13.70 -8.48 -3.57
C VAL A 258 12.54 -9.24 -2.92
N GLN A 259 12.35 -9.08 -1.60
CA GLN A 259 11.23 -9.72 -0.90
C GLN A 259 9.89 -9.28 -1.48
N ARG A 260 9.73 -8.01 -1.86
CA ARG A 260 8.48 -7.50 -2.41
C ARG A 260 8.14 -8.13 -3.77
N VAL A 261 9.15 -8.40 -4.61
CA VAL A 261 8.97 -9.13 -5.87
C VAL A 261 8.51 -10.57 -5.58
N LEU A 262 9.22 -11.30 -4.74
CA LEU A 262 8.91 -12.70 -4.42
C LEU A 262 7.54 -12.84 -3.73
N TYR A 263 7.25 -11.97 -2.78
CA TYR A 263 5.96 -11.92 -2.09
C TYR A 263 4.84 -11.54 -3.04
N GLY A 264 5.04 -10.56 -3.92
CA GLY A 264 4.06 -10.17 -4.93
C GLY A 264 3.75 -11.30 -5.91
N MET A 265 4.76 -12.08 -6.33
CA MET A 265 4.55 -13.28 -7.16
C MET A 265 3.68 -14.31 -6.42
N THR A 266 3.93 -14.55 -5.15
CA THR A 266 3.08 -15.41 -4.31
C THR A 266 1.63 -14.91 -4.26
N GLN A 267 1.44 -13.59 -4.07
CA GLN A 267 0.11 -12.98 -4.01
C GLN A 267 -0.67 -13.17 -5.31
N VAL A 268 -0.04 -12.87 -6.45
CA VAL A 268 -0.66 -13.02 -7.77
C VAL A 268 -0.96 -14.48 -8.07
N ALA A 269 0.00 -15.39 -7.82
CA ALA A 269 -0.20 -16.83 -8.00
C ALA A 269 -1.35 -17.37 -7.14
N THR A 270 -1.47 -16.91 -5.90
CA THR A 270 -2.56 -17.32 -5.00
C THR A 270 -3.93 -16.81 -5.48
N ILE A 271 -4.02 -15.59 -6.02
CA ILE A 271 -5.26 -15.07 -6.63
C ILE A 271 -5.65 -15.93 -7.83
N LEU A 272 -4.70 -16.27 -8.72
CA LEU A 272 -4.94 -17.13 -9.87
C LEU A 272 -5.40 -18.53 -9.43
N LEU A 273 -4.76 -19.09 -8.39
CA LEU A 273 -5.09 -20.39 -7.84
C LEU A 273 -6.54 -20.42 -7.33
N PHE A 274 -6.99 -19.42 -6.55
CA PHE A 274 -8.37 -19.33 -6.10
C PHE A 274 -9.35 -19.13 -7.26
N ARG A 275 -8.98 -18.34 -8.24
CA ARG A 275 -9.88 -18.00 -9.34
C ARG A 275 -9.99 -19.06 -10.43
N ASN A 276 -8.88 -19.73 -10.77
CA ASN A 276 -8.79 -20.58 -11.94
C ASN A 276 -8.62 -22.07 -11.61
N TRP A 277 -8.19 -22.42 -10.38
CA TRP A 277 -8.00 -23.81 -9.96
C TRP A 277 -9.06 -24.30 -8.98
N PHE A 278 -9.36 -23.54 -7.91
CA PHE A 278 -10.35 -23.96 -6.90
C PHE A 278 -11.79 -23.82 -7.35
N HIS A 279 -12.07 -22.85 -8.21
CA HIS A 279 -13.42 -22.51 -8.64
C HIS A 279 -13.58 -22.56 -10.15
N ARG A 280 -14.79 -22.90 -10.59
CA ARG A 280 -15.18 -22.78 -12.01
C ARG A 280 -15.36 -21.31 -12.37
N VAL A 281 -15.33 -21.01 -13.69
CA VAL A 281 -15.48 -19.65 -14.19
C VAL A 281 -16.77 -18.99 -13.73
N GLU A 282 -17.84 -19.79 -13.60
CA GLU A 282 -19.18 -19.36 -13.19
C GLU A 282 -19.29 -19.11 -11.66
N GLU A 283 -18.40 -19.70 -10.85
CA GLU A 283 -18.43 -19.62 -9.37
C GLU A 283 -17.71 -18.37 -8.85
N VAL A 284 -18.04 -17.21 -9.44
CA VAL A 284 -17.39 -15.92 -9.17
C VAL A 284 -17.47 -15.53 -7.70
N ASP A 285 -18.67 -15.64 -7.10
CA ASP A 285 -18.90 -15.18 -5.73
C ASP A 285 -18.16 -16.05 -4.70
N ALA A 286 -18.07 -17.37 -4.95
CA ALA A 286 -17.30 -18.28 -4.12
C ALA A 286 -15.79 -17.97 -4.20
N ALA A 287 -15.27 -17.76 -5.41
CA ALA A 287 -13.86 -17.35 -5.59
C ALA A 287 -13.55 -16.02 -4.90
N MET A 288 -14.45 -15.04 -5.02
CA MET A 288 -14.31 -13.74 -4.33
C MET A 288 -14.34 -13.88 -2.81
N ALA A 289 -15.22 -14.74 -2.27
CA ALA A 289 -15.30 -14.99 -0.83
C ALA A 289 -14.00 -15.60 -0.30
N ASP A 290 -13.44 -16.58 -0.98
CA ASP A 290 -12.20 -17.24 -0.60
C ASP A 290 -11.00 -16.31 -0.70
N ILE A 291 -10.89 -15.51 -1.77
CA ILE A 291 -9.87 -14.46 -1.90
C ILE A 291 -10.05 -13.40 -0.81
N GLY A 292 -11.27 -13.01 -0.49
CA GLY A 292 -11.58 -12.07 0.58
C GLY A 292 -11.15 -12.61 1.95
N MET A 293 -11.39 -13.87 2.24
CA MET A 293 -10.97 -14.53 3.47
C MET A 293 -9.44 -14.61 3.58
N TRP A 294 -8.76 -15.03 2.51
CA TRP A 294 -7.30 -15.04 2.44
C TRP A 294 -6.67 -13.65 2.57
N ALA A 295 -7.20 -12.67 1.87
CA ALA A 295 -6.74 -11.28 1.95
C ALA A 295 -6.99 -10.68 3.35
N GLY A 296 -8.14 -11.00 3.96
CA GLY A 296 -8.46 -10.63 5.34
C GLY A 296 -7.49 -11.24 6.35
N ALA A 297 -7.15 -12.52 6.22
CA ALA A 297 -6.15 -13.19 7.05
C ALA A 297 -4.76 -12.55 6.86
N THR A 298 -4.37 -12.25 5.62
CA THR A 298 -3.11 -11.54 5.32
C THR A 298 -3.08 -10.16 5.97
N GLY A 299 -4.17 -9.41 5.89
CA GLY A 299 -4.31 -8.11 6.54
C GLY A 299 -4.26 -8.19 8.06
N ALA A 300 -4.89 -9.20 8.65
CA ALA A 300 -4.78 -9.48 10.09
C ALA A 300 -3.33 -9.80 10.49
N GLY A 301 -2.59 -10.53 9.64
CA GLY A 301 -1.16 -10.75 9.81
C GLY A 301 -0.35 -9.45 9.81
N PHE A 302 -0.67 -8.50 8.92
CA PHE A 302 -0.03 -7.17 8.92
C PHE A 302 -0.24 -6.45 10.24
N ILE A 303 -1.46 -6.48 10.78
CA ILE A 303 -1.76 -5.85 12.08
C ILE A 303 -1.00 -6.54 13.22
N ALA A 304 -0.98 -7.89 13.23
CA ALA A 304 -0.30 -8.68 14.25
C ALA A 304 1.22 -8.40 14.27
N SER A 305 1.83 -8.08 13.14
CA SER A 305 3.25 -7.77 13.05
C SER A 305 3.66 -6.59 13.93
N ALA A 306 2.81 -5.58 14.09
CA ALA A 306 3.07 -4.41 14.93
C ALA A 306 3.27 -4.78 16.41
N ALA A 307 2.62 -5.87 16.88
CA ALA A 307 2.81 -6.39 18.22
C ALA A 307 4.01 -7.35 18.33
N LEU A 308 4.36 -8.06 17.26
CA LEU A 308 5.40 -9.09 17.26
C LEU A 308 6.81 -8.54 17.01
N VAL A 309 6.95 -7.51 16.18
CA VAL A 309 8.27 -6.97 15.80
C VAL A 309 9.02 -6.32 16.97
N PRO A 310 8.42 -5.45 17.79
CA PRO A 310 9.16 -4.80 18.86
C PRO A 310 9.79 -5.78 19.87
N PRO A 311 9.08 -6.81 20.39
CA PRO A 311 9.72 -7.77 21.28
C PRO A 311 10.78 -8.63 20.60
N LEU A 312 10.61 -8.96 19.31
CA LEU A 312 11.62 -9.69 18.54
C LEU A 312 12.87 -8.84 18.38
N ALA A 313 12.74 -7.59 17.89
CA ALA A 313 13.86 -6.69 17.69
C ALA A 313 14.60 -6.32 18.98
N ARG A 314 13.88 -6.23 20.11
CA ARG A 314 14.51 -6.04 21.44
C ARG A 314 15.35 -7.24 21.88
N ARG A 315 14.96 -8.47 21.51
CA ARG A 315 15.67 -9.70 21.94
C ARG A 315 16.88 -10.00 21.08
N VAL A 316 16.75 -9.85 19.75
CA VAL A 316 17.78 -10.31 18.81
C VAL A 316 18.42 -9.22 17.97
N GLY A 317 17.95 -7.97 18.06
CA GLY A 317 18.37 -6.82 17.24
C GLY A 317 17.67 -6.79 15.88
N VAL A 318 17.67 -5.62 15.22
CA VAL A 318 16.99 -5.40 13.92
C VAL A 318 17.58 -6.30 12.83
N ARG A 319 18.90 -6.44 12.77
CA ARG A 319 19.59 -7.26 11.78
C ARG A 319 19.15 -8.73 11.80
N ARG A 320 19.15 -9.35 12.99
CA ARG A 320 18.75 -10.76 13.15
C ARG A 320 17.25 -10.93 12.92
N SER A 321 16.45 -9.95 13.30
CA SER A 321 14.99 -9.95 13.06
C SER A 321 14.67 -10.02 11.57
N ILE A 322 15.39 -9.27 10.71
CA ILE A 322 15.25 -9.34 9.25
C ILE A 322 15.52 -10.76 8.74
N VAL A 323 16.60 -11.40 9.21
CA VAL A 323 16.94 -12.78 8.80
C VAL A 323 15.87 -13.76 9.24
N VAL A 324 15.46 -13.72 10.52
CA VAL A 324 14.43 -14.61 11.08
C VAL A 324 13.14 -14.50 10.30
N VAL A 325 12.70 -13.28 10.00
CA VAL A 325 11.45 -13.00 9.27
C VAL A 325 11.51 -13.53 7.84
N LEU A 326 12.64 -13.35 7.13
CA LEU A 326 12.79 -13.83 5.75
C LEU A 326 12.87 -15.36 5.68
N VAL A 327 13.59 -15.99 6.60
CA VAL A 327 13.65 -17.47 6.69
C VAL A 327 12.27 -18.03 7.07
N ALA A 328 11.60 -17.44 8.04
CA ALA A 328 10.24 -17.83 8.43
C ALA A 328 9.26 -17.69 7.26
N ALA A 329 9.34 -16.60 6.48
CA ALA A 329 8.55 -16.43 5.28
C ALA A 329 8.81 -17.55 4.25
N GLY A 330 10.09 -17.92 4.03
CA GLY A 330 10.46 -19.03 3.16
C GLY A 330 9.87 -20.37 3.63
N VAL A 331 9.97 -20.67 4.91
CA VAL A 331 9.41 -21.90 5.51
C VAL A 331 7.89 -21.93 5.39
N LEU A 332 7.21 -20.82 5.73
CA LEU A 332 5.76 -20.70 5.60
C LEU A 332 5.29 -20.85 4.14
N GLN A 333 6.07 -20.35 3.18
CA GLN A 333 5.76 -20.51 1.78
C GLN A 333 5.91 -21.96 1.31
N VAL A 334 6.94 -22.68 1.79
CA VAL A 334 7.19 -24.08 1.40
C VAL A 334 6.21 -25.03 2.10
N LEU A 335 6.02 -24.92 3.42
CA LEU A 335 5.22 -25.90 4.17
C LEU A 335 3.72 -25.74 3.95
N PRO A 336 3.04 -24.66 4.41
CA PRO A 336 1.61 -24.53 4.16
C PRO A 336 1.28 -24.09 2.72
N GLY A 337 2.16 -23.30 2.08
CA GLY A 337 1.94 -22.81 0.72
C GLY A 337 2.03 -23.88 -0.37
N SER A 338 2.62 -25.04 -0.09
CA SER A 338 2.67 -26.18 -1.01
C SER A 338 1.52 -27.17 -0.83
N ILE A 339 0.67 -26.97 0.17
CA ILE A 339 -0.55 -27.75 0.38
C ILE A 339 -1.72 -26.93 -0.15
N PHE A 340 -2.17 -27.23 -1.36
CA PHE A 340 -3.22 -26.47 -2.05
C PHE A 340 -4.61 -26.81 -1.48
N THR A 341 -4.89 -26.31 -0.26
CA THR A 341 -6.22 -26.27 0.33
C THR A 341 -6.53 -24.85 0.80
N LEU A 342 -7.82 -24.49 0.84
CA LEU A 342 -8.25 -23.17 1.28
C LEU A 342 -7.62 -22.77 2.64
N TRP A 343 -7.75 -23.64 3.64
CA TRP A 343 -7.31 -23.32 5.01
C TRP A 343 -5.79 -23.20 5.16
N THR A 344 -5.03 -24.00 4.40
CA THR A 344 -3.56 -23.90 4.43
C THR A 344 -3.09 -22.62 3.76
N LEU A 345 -3.73 -22.21 2.66
CA LEU A 345 -3.41 -20.93 1.99
C LEU A 345 -3.83 -19.72 2.83
N VAL A 346 -4.97 -19.78 3.52
CA VAL A 346 -5.40 -18.74 4.47
C VAL A 346 -4.40 -18.62 5.65
N ALA A 347 -3.98 -19.75 6.23
CA ALA A 347 -2.98 -19.76 7.28
C ALA A 347 -1.60 -19.26 6.80
N ALA A 348 -1.18 -19.68 5.59
CA ALA A 348 0.03 -19.17 4.95
C ALA A 348 -0.07 -17.67 4.69
N GLY A 349 -1.20 -17.17 4.20
CA GLY A 349 -1.47 -15.75 3.99
C GLY A 349 -1.30 -14.92 5.27
N PHE A 350 -1.88 -15.39 6.38
CA PHE A 350 -1.70 -14.77 7.69
C PHE A 350 -0.22 -14.70 8.11
N GLY A 351 0.48 -15.84 8.05
CA GLY A 351 1.90 -15.91 8.42
C GLY A 351 2.81 -15.09 7.52
N LEU A 352 2.60 -15.14 6.19
CA LEU A 352 3.33 -14.33 5.22
C LEU A 352 3.03 -12.84 5.37
N GLY A 353 1.79 -12.49 5.74
CA GLY A 353 1.40 -11.14 6.09
C GLY A 353 2.21 -10.60 7.28
N ILE A 354 2.33 -11.39 8.36
CA ILE A 354 3.20 -11.06 9.50
C ILE A 354 4.62 -10.82 9.03
N CYS A 355 5.20 -11.76 8.27
CA CYS A 355 6.59 -11.67 7.82
C CYS A 355 6.83 -10.45 6.92
N SER A 356 5.97 -10.21 5.94
CA SER A 356 6.12 -9.10 5.00
C SER A 356 6.07 -7.73 5.69
N GLN A 357 5.11 -7.54 6.58
CA GLN A 357 5.00 -6.28 7.32
C GLN A 357 6.09 -6.13 8.38
N SER A 358 6.53 -7.23 9.00
CA SER A 358 7.65 -7.23 9.95
C SER A 358 8.94 -6.76 9.28
N LEU A 359 9.22 -7.27 8.08
CA LEU A 359 10.37 -6.82 7.30
C LEU A 359 10.27 -5.32 6.99
N LYS A 360 9.08 -4.86 6.58
CA LYS A 360 8.85 -3.44 6.31
C LYS A 360 9.15 -2.57 7.54
N ILE A 361 8.63 -2.95 8.71
CA ILE A 361 8.89 -2.22 9.97
C ILE A 361 10.39 -2.16 10.27
N CYS A 362 11.10 -3.28 10.12
CA CYS A 362 12.55 -3.31 10.34
C CYS A 362 13.32 -2.41 9.37
N VAL A 363 12.95 -2.43 8.07
CA VAL A 363 13.61 -1.58 7.06
C VAL A 363 13.26 -0.11 7.25
N ASP A 364 12.00 0.23 7.55
CA ASP A 364 11.59 1.60 7.90
C ASP A 364 12.42 2.13 9.07
N THR A 365 12.65 1.30 10.09
CA THR A 365 13.48 1.65 11.25
C THR A 365 14.93 1.91 10.84
N LEU A 366 15.52 1.07 9.96
CA LEU A 366 16.88 1.30 9.45
C LEU A 366 17.01 2.59 8.65
N VAL A 367 16.02 2.89 7.80
CA VAL A 367 16.01 4.13 7.01
C VAL A 367 15.90 5.34 7.93
N GLN A 368 15.00 5.31 8.92
CA GLN A 368 14.82 6.41 9.87
C GLN A 368 16.07 6.68 10.73
N ALA A 369 16.77 5.63 11.12
CA ALA A 369 17.94 5.73 12.02
C ALA A 369 19.25 6.11 11.31
N HIS A 370 19.42 5.72 10.03
CA HIS A 370 20.70 5.83 9.34
C HIS A 370 20.74 6.89 8.24
N VAL A 371 19.59 7.38 7.77
CA VAL A 371 19.52 8.41 6.74
C VAL A 371 19.49 9.78 7.40
N ASP A 372 20.31 10.70 6.91
CA ASP A 372 20.39 12.07 7.42
C ASP A 372 19.07 12.82 7.14
N ASP A 373 18.67 13.71 8.03
CA ASP A 373 17.36 14.38 8.00
C ASP A 373 17.08 15.09 6.66
N ASP A 374 18.09 15.72 6.06
CA ASP A 374 17.99 16.42 4.77
C ASP A 374 17.68 15.48 3.59
N PHE A 375 17.97 14.18 3.73
CA PHE A 375 17.74 13.17 2.70
C PHE A 375 16.52 12.28 2.97
N LYS A 376 15.97 12.28 4.19
CA LYS A 376 14.86 11.38 4.57
C LYS A 376 13.69 11.44 3.59
N GLY A 377 13.21 12.63 3.25
CA GLY A 377 12.09 12.79 2.35
C GLY A 377 12.33 12.17 0.97
N ARG A 378 13.53 12.39 0.40
CA ARG A 378 13.92 11.87 -0.92
C ARG A 378 14.12 10.35 -0.89
N VAL A 379 14.72 9.82 0.19
CA VAL A 379 14.91 8.37 0.38
C VAL A 379 13.58 7.66 0.58
N PHE A 380 12.64 8.20 1.35
CA PHE A 380 11.30 7.61 1.49
C PHE A 380 10.51 7.66 0.17
N THR A 381 10.65 8.73 -0.62
CA THR A 381 10.07 8.79 -1.97
C THR A 381 10.63 7.68 -2.87
N LEU A 382 11.96 7.51 -2.89
CA LEU A 382 12.61 6.42 -3.63
C LEU A 382 12.17 5.04 -3.14
N TYR A 383 12.03 4.87 -1.83
CA TYR A 383 11.53 3.65 -1.21
C TYR A 383 10.12 3.31 -1.68
N ASP A 384 9.19 4.26 -1.64
CA ASP A 384 7.81 4.06 -2.10
C ASP A 384 7.76 3.72 -3.60
N MET A 385 8.61 4.37 -4.41
CA MET A 385 8.73 4.05 -5.84
C MET A 385 9.17 2.60 -6.05
N ILE A 386 10.25 2.17 -5.39
CA ILE A 386 10.77 0.80 -5.48
C ILE A 386 9.71 -0.19 -5.01
N PHE A 387 9.08 0.08 -3.87
CA PHE A 387 8.10 -0.79 -3.24
C PHE A 387 6.91 -1.09 -4.17
N ASN A 388 6.37 -0.07 -4.82
CA ASN A 388 5.24 -0.22 -5.75
C ASN A 388 5.68 -0.82 -7.10
N ALA A 389 6.82 -0.37 -7.65
CA ALA A 389 7.35 -0.90 -8.90
C ALA A 389 7.72 -2.40 -8.80
N CYS A 390 8.28 -2.84 -7.66
CA CYS A 390 8.57 -4.25 -7.41
C CYS A 390 7.31 -5.12 -7.39
N PHE A 391 6.18 -4.60 -6.92
CA PHE A 391 4.93 -5.34 -6.91
C PHE A 391 4.36 -5.51 -8.33
N VAL A 392 4.45 -4.47 -9.16
CA VAL A 392 4.08 -4.55 -10.59
C VAL A 392 5.01 -5.52 -11.33
N LEU A 393 6.32 -5.43 -11.08
CA LEU A 393 7.30 -6.37 -11.64
C LEU A 393 6.98 -7.82 -11.24
N ALA A 394 6.58 -8.05 -10.00
CA ALA A 394 6.17 -9.37 -9.52
C ALA A 394 5.00 -9.94 -10.34
N ALA A 395 3.99 -9.12 -10.65
CA ALA A 395 2.86 -9.55 -11.45
C ALA A 395 3.29 -9.89 -12.90
N CYS A 396 4.16 -9.06 -13.50
CA CYS A 396 4.72 -9.35 -14.82
C CYS A 396 5.55 -10.67 -14.82
N LEU A 397 6.38 -10.87 -13.79
CA LEU A 397 7.16 -12.12 -13.67
C LEU A 397 6.26 -13.33 -13.43
N THR A 398 5.19 -13.19 -12.65
CA THR A 398 4.20 -14.26 -12.49
C THR A 398 3.57 -14.63 -13.83
N ALA A 399 3.18 -13.63 -14.64
CA ALA A 399 2.60 -13.86 -15.96
C ALA A 399 3.56 -14.58 -16.94
N LEU A 400 4.86 -14.36 -16.78
CA LEU A 400 5.88 -14.95 -17.64
C LEU A 400 6.37 -16.33 -17.19
N LEU A 401 6.38 -16.58 -15.87
CA LEU A 401 7.08 -17.73 -15.28
C LEU A 401 6.15 -18.78 -14.68
N LEU A 402 4.92 -18.42 -14.30
CA LEU A 402 3.99 -19.32 -13.63
C LEU A 402 2.81 -19.70 -14.55
N PRO A 403 2.18 -20.86 -14.32
CA PRO A 403 1.01 -21.29 -15.08
C PRO A 403 -0.17 -20.30 -14.89
N ALA A 404 -1.04 -20.23 -15.90
CA ALA A 404 -2.20 -19.34 -15.90
C ALA A 404 -3.23 -19.66 -14.79
N ASP A 405 -3.26 -20.90 -14.30
CA ASP A 405 -4.11 -21.33 -13.18
C ASP A 405 -3.46 -21.10 -11.80
N GLY A 406 -2.20 -20.66 -11.77
CA GLY A 406 -1.45 -20.48 -10.53
C GLY A 406 -1.04 -21.79 -9.83
N HIS A 407 -1.47 -22.96 -10.31
CA HIS A 407 -1.21 -24.24 -9.67
C HIS A 407 0.17 -24.79 -10.04
N THR A 408 1.17 -24.52 -9.21
CA THR A 408 2.52 -25.00 -9.40
C THR A 408 3.25 -25.23 -8.07
N LEU A 409 3.42 -26.49 -7.70
CA LEU A 409 4.18 -26.85 -6.51
C LEU A 409 5.65 -26.36 -6.60
N ILE A 410 6.28 -26.56 -7.77
CA ILE A 410 7.67 -26.14 -8.00
C ILE A 410 7.80 -24.63 -7.87
N GLY A 411 6.85 -23.86 -8.41
CA GLY A 411 6.84 -22.40 -8.32
C GLY A 411 6.74 -21.91 -6.86
N PHE A 412 5.81 -22.46 -6.08
CA PHE A 412 5.63 -22.08 -4.68
C PHE A 412 6.84 -22.45 -3.82
N VAL A 413 7.39 -23.64 -4.01
CA VAL A 413 8.62 -24.08 -3.32
C VAL A 413 9.82 -23.21 -3.73
N ALA A 414 9.98 -22.89 -5.02
CA ALA A 414 11.06 -22.03 -5.49
C ALA A 414 10.97 -20.63 -4.88
N LEU A 415 9.77 -20.02 -4.83
CA LEU A 415 9.55 -18.72 -4.19
C LEU A 415 9.92 -18.76 -2.71
N GLY A 416 9.55 -19.83 -1.99
CA GLY A 416 9.89 -20.00 -0.58
C GLY A 416 11.40 -20.16 -0.36
N VAL A 417 12.06 -20.96 -1.19
CA VAL A 417 13.53 -21.12 -1.15
C VAL A 417 14.23 -19.79 -1.45
N LEU A 418 13.77 -19.02 -2.43
CA LEU A 418 14.34 -17.72 -2.77
C LEU A 418 14.15 -16.69 -1.64
N LEU A 419 12.99 -16.73 -0.93
CA LEU A 419 12.78 -15.91 0.26
C LEU A 419 13.78 -16.26 1.38
N ALA A 420 13.97 -17.54 1.66
CA ALA A 420 14.95 -18.00 2.64
C ALA A 420 16.40 -17.63 2.24
N LEU A 421 16.75 -17.83 0.97
CA LEU A 421 18.06 -17.45 0.41
C LEU A 421 18.29 -15.94 0.48
N THR A 422 17.25 -15.12 0.32
CA THR A 422 17.35 -13.67 0.52
C THR A 422 17.75 -13.35 1.96
N GLY A 423 17.18 -14.06 2.95
CA GLY A 423 17.59 -13.94 4.36
C GLY A 423 19.03 -14.36 4.59
N VAL A 424 19.47 -15.47 4.00
CA VAL A 424 20.87 -15.93 4.09
C VAL A 424 21.82 -14.94 3.40
N ALA A 425 21.48 -14.46 2.21
CA ALA A 425 22.29 -13.46 1.50
C ALA A 425 22.41 -12.15 2.30
N PHE A 426 21.32 -11.70 2.91
CA PHE A 426 21.34 -10.55 3.83
C PHE A 426 22.27 -10.82 5.01
N TRP A 427 22.20 -12.00 5.64
CA TRP A 427 23.09 -12.38 6.74
C TRP A 427 24.55 -12.37 6.30
N LEU A 428 24.89 -13.02 5.18
CA LEU A 428 26.26 -13.10 4.66
C LEU A 428 26.86 -11.73 4.33
N ARG A 429 26.05 -10.80 3.84
CA ARG A 429 26.51 -9.42 3.54
C ARG A 429 26.70 -8.58 4.80
N THR A 430 25.94 -8.86 5.85
CA THR A 430 25.87 -7.99 7.04
C THR A 430 26.57 -8.55 8.26
N HIS A 431 26.96 -9.85 8.27
CA HIS A 431 27.57 -10.46 9.47
C HIS A 431 28.88 -9.79 9.88
N LYS A 432 29.69 -9.35 8.92
CA LYS A 432 30.96 -8.63 9.18
C LYS A 432 30.76 -7.23 9.72
N MET A 433 29.58 -6.61 9.50
CA MET A 433 29.29 -5.26 9.95
C MET A 433 28.84 -5.22 11.44
N GLY A 434 28.45 -6.36 11.98
CA GLY A 434 27.99 -6.48 13.37
C GLY A 434 26.56 -5.97 13.63
N SER A 435 25.90 -6.49 14.67
CA SER A 435 24.58 -6.01 15.07
C SER A 435 24.58 -4.55 15.56
N PRO A 436 25.60 -4.07 16.31
CA PRO A 436 25.60 -2.69 16.78
C PRO A 436 25.55 -1.64 15.68
N THR A 437 26.07 -1.95 14.47
CA THR A 437 26.02 -1.01 13.34
C THR A 437 24.59 -0.85 12.81
N PHE A 438 23.77 -1.91 12.88
CA PHE A 438 22.37 -1.88 12.43
C PHE A 438 21.43 -1.31 13.50
N ASP A 439 21.74 -1.50 14.78
CA ASP A 439 20.90 -1.07 15.89
C ASP A 439 21.18 0.36 16.33
N ARG A 440 22.30 0.95 15.88
CA ARG A 440 22.68 2.34 16.20
C ARG A 440 21.60 3.34 15.78
N GLY A 441 21.22 4.24 16.70
CA GLY A 441 20.19 5.24 16.47
C GLY A 441 18.78 4.69 16.40
N THR A 442 18.57 3.39 16.58
CA THR A 442 17.24 2.79 16.64
C THR A 442 16.73 2.77 18.08
N ALA A 443 15.41 2.66 18.27
CA ALA A 443 14.79 2.47 19.58
C ALA A 443 15.22 1.14 20.29
N PHE A 444 16.04 0.32 19.62
CA PHE A 444 16.49 -1.00 20.07
C PHE A 444 18.00 -1.04 20.40
N GLU A 445 18.70 0.10 20.34
CA GLU A 445 20.14 0.20 20.56
C GLU A 445 20.57 -0.28 21.96
N GLU A 446 19.81 0.08 23.00
CA GLU A 446 20.08 -0.35 24.39
C GLU A 446 20.03 -1.86 24.59
N ALA A 447 19.15 -2.54 23.87
CA ALA A 447 18.99 -3.99 23.96
C ALA A 447 20.19 -4.74 23.36
N SER A 448 20.84 -4.21 22.32
CA SER A 448 22.02 -4.81 21.69
C SER A 448 23.30 -4.59 22.48
N SER A 449 23.40 -3.48 23.22
CA SER A 449 24.55 -3.17 24.07
C SER A 449 24.57 -4.00 25.38
N GLY A 450 23.39 -4.35 25.91
CA GLY A 450 23.25 -5.20 27.11
C GLY A 450 23.65 -6.66 26.85
N ALA A 451 23.32 -7.21 25.67
CA ALA A 451 23.67 -8.58 25.31
C ALA A 451 25.18 -8.78 25.03
N SER A 452 25.91 -7.71 24.67
CA SER A 452 27.38 -7.75 24.48
C SER A 452 28.18 -7.70 25.78
N ARG A 453 27.56 -7.33 26.90
CA ARG A 453 28.21 -7.29 28.22
C ARG A 453 27.98 -8.56 29.06
N ALA A 454 27.10 -9.45 28.60
CA ALA A 454 26.75 -10.68 29.32
C ALA A 454 27.30 -11.98 28.65
N GLY A 455 28.09 -11.86 27.63
CA GLY A 455 28.85 -12.94 26.95
C GLY A 455 30.31 -12.61 26.81
#